data_1be8aa94a7c6d323cd44c264c572cb18
#
_entry.id   1be8aa94a7c6d323cd44c264c572cb18
#
_cell.length_a   1.000
_cell.length_b   1.000
_cell.length_c   1.000
_cell.angle_alpha   90.00
_cell.angle_beta   90.00
_cell.angle_gamma   90.00
#
_symmetry.space_group_name_H-M   'P 1'
#
loop_
_entity.id
_entity.type
_entity.pdbx_description
1 polymer ?
#
loop_
_entity_poly.entity_id
_entity_poly.type
_entity_poly.pdbx_seq_one_letter_code
_entity_poly.pdbx_strand_id
1 'polypeptide(L)'
;MIEALVLTPPFFLFDEEFDVPRRFRHDMQEGFCFTRSKPDDYRNNQDAMAVVSGIDDALVLAVADGLGGLPNGAKVARRAVESLASLTFASLPECIQSVNDAMVSDGFVGGCTLAAVEIVRGQVVVHHVGDAGALVVSDAGVVRLQTVPHSPVGHAEAHEGLAEAAALSHPQRHVVSNMIGNDRMWIETSAPVTLQPGDT
;
A
#
# COMPACT_ATOMS: atom_id res chain seq x y z
N MET A 1 12.17 -16.17 25.57
CA MET A 1 11.15 -15.45 24.75
C MET A 1 11.85 -14.21 24.23
N ILE A 2 12.07 -14.11 22.93
CA ILE A 2 12.56 -12.87 22.32
C ILE A 2 11.35 -11.94 22.36
N GLU A 3 11.40 -10.88 23.17
CA GLU A 3 10.40 -9.82 23.11
C GLU A 3 10.35 -9.33 21.67
N ALA A 4 9.20 -9.47 21.02
CA ALA A 4 9.03 -8.95 19.68
C ALA A 4 9.22 -7.44 19.73
N LEU A 5 10.19 -6.94 18.97
CA LEU A 5 10.48 -5.52 18.86
C LEU A 5 9.19 -4.79 18.47
N VAL A 6 8.67 -3.95 19.37
CA VAL A 6 7.49 -3.14 19.11
C VAL A 6 7.95 -1.86 18.43
N LEU A 7 7.53 -1.66 17.20
CA LEU A 7 7.80 -0.43 16.45
C LEU A 7 6.87 0.69 16.93
N THR A 8 7.37 1.92 16.96
CA THR A 8 6.58 3.09 17.30
C THR A 8 6.53 4.03 16.09
N PRO A 9 5.34 4.42 15.63
CA PRO A 9 5.21 5.41 14.57
C PRO A 9 5.81 6.78 14.96
N PRO A 10 6.38 7.55 14.00
CA PRO A 10 6.51 7.19 12.59
C PRO A 10 7.68 6.25 12.33
N PHE A 11 7.49 5.28 11.44
CA PHE A 11 8.59 4.47 10.92
C PHE A 11 8.42 4.17 9.43
N PHE A 12 9.55 3.93 8.77
CA PHE A 12 9.65 3.59 7.36
C PHE A 12 10.52 2.34 7.24
N LEU A 13 10.14 1.41 6.37
CA LEU A 13 10.87 0.17 6.11
C LEU A 13 11.16 0.06 4.63
N PHE A 14 12.45 -0.08 4.30
CA PHE A 14 12.97 -0.20 2.94
C PHE A 14 14.08 -1.24 2.93
N ASP A 15 14.17 -2.05 1.88
CA ASP A 15 15.23 -3.04 1.70
C ASP A 15 15.39 -3.99 2.91
N GLU A 16 14.31 -4.17 3.69
CA GLU A 16 14.31 -5.01 4.87
C GLU A 16 13.61 -6.34 4.60
N GLU A 17 13.97 -7.35 5.38
CA GLU A 17 13.34 -8.65 5.39
C GLU A 17 13.09 -9.11 6.82
N PHE A 18 11.90 -9.66 7.05
CA PHE A 18 11.54 -10.19 8.37
C PHE A 18 11.22 -11.68 8.28
N ASP A 19 11.80 -12.45 9.17
CA ASP A 19 11.43 -13.86 9.32
C ASP A 19 10.12 -14.03 10.10
N VAL A 20 9.76 -13.04 10.90
CA VAL A 20 8.53 -13.00 11.70
C VAL A 20 7.91 -11.60 11.63
N PRO A 21 6.56 -11.47 11.67
CA PRO A 21 5.90 -10.17 11.71
C PRO A 21 6.38 -9.33 12.90
N ARG A 22 6.58 -8.04 12.66
CA ARG A 22 6.89 -7.03 13.69
C ARG A 22 5.63 -6.32 14.11
N ARG A 23 5.45 -6.18 15.42
CA ARG A 23 4.30 -5.51 16.02
C ARG A 23 4.56 -4.01 16.11
N PHE A 24 3.52 -3.21 15.89
CA PHE A 24 3.51 -1.79 16.23
C PHE A 24 2.23 -1.41 16.97
N ARG A 25 2.27 -0.27 17.66
CA ARG A 25 1.11 0.30 18.35
C ARG A 25 1.03 1.79 18.09
N HIS A 26 -0.20 2.25 17.93
CA HIS A 26 -0.55 3.67 17.88
C HIS A 26 -1.87 3.86 18.62
N ASP A 27 -1.85 4.55 19.74
CA ASP A 27 -2.98 4.70 20.66
C ASP A 27 -3.63 3.36 21.02
N MET A 28 -4.92 3.21 20.71
CA MET A 28 -5.69 1.98 20.94
C MET A 28 -5.58 0.97 19.80
N GLN A 29 -4.85 1.29 18.74
CA GLN A 29 -4.67 0.44 17.57
C GLN A 29 -3.39 -0.37 17.70
N GLU A 30 -3.48 -1.60 17.25
CA GLU A 30 -2.36 -2.51 17.18
C GLU A 30 -2.27 -3.09 15.76
N GLY A 31 -1.06 -3.16 15.24
CA GLY A 31 -0.83 -3.74 13.93
C GLY A 31 0.43 -4.56 13.87
N PHE A 32 0.54 -5.30 12.78
CA PHE A 32 1.72 -6.09 12.45
C PHE A 32 2.18 -5.74 11.03
N CYS A 33 3.47 -5.65 10.84
CA CYS A 33 4.07 -5.49 9.53
C CYS A 33 4.99 -6.67 9.22
N PHE A 34 5.00 -7.04 7.94
CA PHE A 34 5.83 -8.11 7.41
C PHE A 34 6.27 -7.75 6.00
N THR A 35 7.54 -8.00 5.68
CA THR A 35 8.09 -7.83 4.34
C THR A 35 9.15 -8.89 4.08
N ARG A 36 9.15 -9.44 2.88
CA ARG A 36 10.09 -10.47 2.47
C ARG A 36 10.23 -10.52 0.95
N SER A 37 11.46 -10.61 0.45
CA SER A 37 11.70 -10.85 -0.96
C SER A 37 11.20 -12.23 -1.40
N LYS A 38 10.92 -12.35 -2.70
CA LYS A 38 10.56 -13.63 -3.29
C LYS A 38 11.73 -14.62 -3.15
N PRO A 39 11.51 -15.86 -2.66
CA PRO A 39 12.54 -16.88 -2.63
C PRO A 39 13.18 -17.07 -4.01
N ASP A 40 14.51 -17.27 -4.02
CA ASP A 40 15.31 -17.50 -5.24
C ASP A 40 15.33 -16.32 -6.24
N ASP A 41 14.82 -15.15 -5.87
CA ASP A 41 15.02 -13.93 -6.65
C ASP A 41 16.30 -13.23 -6.19
N TYR A 42 17.23 -13.04 -7.12
CA TYR A 42 18.50 -12.34 -6.86
C TYR A 42 18.35 -10.82 -6.73
N ARG A 43 17.15 -10.31 -6.96
CA ARG A 43 16.82 -8.89 -6.76
C ARG A 43 16.53 -8.65 -5.28
N ASN A 44 16.98 -7.52 -4.78
CA ASN A 44 16.61 -7.06 -3.45
C ASN A 44 15.09 -6.85 -3.37
N ASN A 45 14.55 -6.92 -2.17
CA ASN A 45 13.17 -6.55 -1.89
C ASN A 45 12.91 -5.14 -2.46
N GLN A 46 11.89 -5.00 -3.31
CA GLN A 46 11.54 -3.74 -3.95
C GLN A 46 10.34 -3.06 -3.27
N ASP A 47 9.82 -3.67 -2.23
CA ASP A 47 8.71 -3.14 -1.46
C ASP A 47 9.20 -2.09 -0.46
N ALA A 48 8.32 -1.18 -0.15
CA ALA A 48 8.50 -0.19 0.89
C ALA A 48 7.22 -0.05 1.70
N MET A 49 7.34 0.23 2.99
CA MET A 49 6.18 0.53 3.82
C MET A 49 6.45 1.68 4.78
N ALA A 50 5.37 2.32 5.20
CA ALA A 50 5.40 3.34 6.23
C ALA A 50 4.21 3.20 7.17
N VAL A 51 4.44 3.56 8.42
CA VAL A 51 3.40 3.85 9.40
C VAL A 51 3.69 5.22 9.95
N VAL A 52 2.81 6.19 9.69
CA VAL A 52 3.01 7.59 10.05
C VAL A 52 1.75 8.19 10.66
N SER A 53 1.90 9.31 11.35
CA SER A 53 0.76 10.13 11.78
C SER A 53 0.49 11.21 10.74
N GLY A 54 -0.78 11.35 10.35
CA GLY A 54 -1.27 12.37 9.45
C GLY A 54 -1.89 13.58 10.17
N ILE A 55 -2.71 14.33 9.45
CA ILE A 55 -3.49 15.45 10.00
C ILE A 55 -4.52 14.90 11.00
N ASP A 56 -4.84 15.67 12.04
CA ASP A 56 -5.81 15.31 13.08
C ASP A 56 -5.50 13.97 13.79
N ASP A 57 -4.22 13.67 14.01
CA ASP A 57 -3.75 12.39 14.59
C ASP A 57 -4.20 11.16 13.84
N ALA A 58 -4.44 11.28 12.53
CA ALA A 58 -4.72 10.13 11.68
C ALA A 58 -3.55 9.14 11.71
N LEU A 59 -3.85 7.85 11.85
CA LEU A 59 -2.87 6.81 11.58
C LEU A 59 -2.88 6.49 10.08
N VAL A 60 -1.74 6.58 9.43
CA VAL A 60 -1.58 6.20 8.03
C VAL A 60 -0.68 4.99 7.91
N LEU A 61 -1.21 3.95 7.28
CA LEU A 61 -0.51 2.72 6.93
C LEU A 61 -0.32 2.70 5.42
N ALA A 62 0.90 2.52 4.93
CA ALA A 62 1.14 2.48 3.49
C ALA A 62 2.09 1.34 3.11
N VAL A 63 1.79 0.70 2.00
CA VAL A 63 2.65 -0.28 1.32
C VAL A 63 2.80 0.13 -0.14
N ALA A 64 4.02 0.04 -0.66
CA ALA A 64 4.33 0.30 -2.05
C ALA A 64 5.15 -0.87 -2.61
N ASP A 65 4.73 -1.43 -3.74
CA ASP A 65 5.43 -2.50 -4.46
C ASP A 65 6.13 -1.90 -5.69
N GLY A 66 7.45 -2.00 -5.72
CA GLY A 66 8.27 -1.51 -6.80
C GLY A 66 8.23 -2.43 -8.02
N LEU A 67 7.81 -1.91 -9.18
CA LEU A 67 7.61 -2.71 -10.39
C LEU A 67 8.93 -3.31 -10.90
N GLY A 68 9.10 -4.61 -10.70
CA GLY A 68 10.30 -5.37 -11.07
C GLY A 68 10.59 -5.46 -12.57
N GLY A 69 9.61 -5.15 -13.43
CA GLY A 69 9.77 -5.06 -14.89
C GLY A 69 10.34 -3.73 -15.38
N LEU A 70 10.46 -2.74 -14.50
CA LEU A 70 11.01 -1.42 -14.79
C LEU A 70 12.30 -1.18 -13.99
N PRO A 71 13.23 -0.34 -14.49
CA PRO A 71 14.35 0.09 -13.67
C PRO A 71 13.87 0.92 -12.48
N ASN A 72 14.62 0.88 -11.38
CA ASN A 72 14.38 1.71 -10.20
C ASN A 72 13.06 1.51 -9.44
N GLY A 73 12.36 0.37 -9.58
CA GLY A 73 11.12 0.10 -8.84
C GLY A 73 11.26 0.37 -7.33
N ALA A 74 12.26 -0.19 -6.67
CA ALA A 74 12.54 0.04 -5.25
C ALA A 74 12.72 1.52 -4.89
N LYS A 75 13.39 2.31 -5.76
CA LYS A 75 13.57 3.76 -5.51
C LYS A 75 12.27 4.53 -5.62
N VAL A 76 11.37 4.10 -6.52
CA VAL A 76 10.04 4.70 -6.65
C VAL A 76 9.19 4.37 -5.44
N ALA A 77 9.12 3.10 -5.04
CA ALA A 77 8.40 2.66 -3.87
C ALA A 77 8.87 3.40 -2.60
N ARG A 78 10.19 3.50 -2.43
CA ARG A 78 10.79 4.27 -1.33
C ARG A 78 10.36 5.74 -1.34
N ARG A 79 10.47 6.43 -2.49
CA ARG A 79 10.06 7.85 -2.62
C ARG A 79 8.57 8.04 -2.34
N ALA A 80 7.73 7.10 -2.80
CA ALA A 80 6.30 7.15 -2.55
C ALA A 80 5.98 7.14 -1.05
N VAL A 81 6.56 6.23 -0.28
CA VAL A 81 6.31 6.17 1.16
C VAL A 81 7.04 7.27 1.94
N GLU A 82 8.24 7.72 1.52
CA GLU A 82 8.95 8.85 2.15
C GLU A 82 8.17 10.16 2.02
N SER A 83 7.40 10.35 0.93
CA SER A 83 6.56 11.55 0.75
C SER A 83 5.52 11.71 1.85
N LEU A 84 5.12 10.59 2.49
CA LEU A 84 4.14 10.58 3.57
C LEU A 84 4.66 11.26 4.86
N ALA A 85 5.97 11.50 4.98
CA ALA A 85 6.50 12.33 6.06
C ALA A 85 5.98 13.78 6.03
N SER A 86 5.42 14.21 4.89
CA SER A 86 4.84 15.55 4.70
C SER A 86 3.35 15.64 5.05
N LEU A 87 2.72 14.56 5.53
CA LEU A 87 1.26 14.51 5.83
C LEU A 87 0.80 15.49 6.92
N THR A 88 1.70 16.08 7.68
CA THR A 88 1.36 17.16 8.61
C THR A 88 0.99 18.48 7.92
N PHE A 89 1.29 18.61 6.62
CA PHE A 89 1.11 19.83 5.83
C PHE A 89 0.26 19.63 4.58
N ALA A 90 0.00 18.38 4.15
CA ALA A 90 -0.73 18.05 2.95
C ALA A 90 -1.58 16.80 3.17
N SER A 91 -2.67 16.65 2.44
CA SER A 91 -3.49 15.44 2.45
C SER A 91 -2.75 14.27 1.77
N LEU A 92 -3.19 13.06 2.07
CA LEU A 92 -2.61 11.84 1.50
C LEU A 92 -2.66 11.82 -0.05
N PRO A 93 -3.79 12.14 -0.73
CA PRO A 93 -3.79 12.26 -2.19
C PRO A 93 -2.83 13.31 -2.73
N GLU A 94 -2.68 14.47 -2.06
CA GLU A 94 -1.72 15.51 -2.48
C GLU A 94 -0.27 15.04 -2.39
N CYS A 95 0.09 14.30 -1.34
CA CYS A 95 1.42 13.70 -1.22
C CYS A 95 1.68 12.70 -2.36
N ILE A 96 0.72 11.80 -2.65
CA ILE A 96 0.83 10.80 -3.73
C ILE A 96 0.95 11.49 -5.09
N GLN A 97 0.12 12.49 -5.36
CA GLN A 97 0.15 13.23 -6.62
C GLN A 97 1.47 13.99 -6.78
N SER A 98 1.92 14.67 -5.74
CA SER A 98 3.17 15.45 -5.78
C SER A 98 4.40 14.60 -6.10
N VAL A 99 4.48 13.39 -5.52
CA VAL A 99 5.59 12.47 -5.83
C VAL A 99 5.54 11.98 -7.27
N ASN A 100 4.34 11.67 -7.78
CA ASN A 100 4.17 11.28 -9.17
C ASN A 100 4.60 12.41 -10.12
N ASP A 101 4.12 13.62 -9.90
CA ASP A 101 4.40 14.78 -10.74
C ASP A 101 5.89 15.11 -10.77
N ALA A 102 6.57 15.04 -9.62
CA ALA A 102 8.01 15.22 -9.54
C ALA A 102 8.76 14.16 -10.36
N MET A 103 8.35 12.90 -10.29
CA MET A 103 9.00 11.82 -11.04
C MET A 103 8.79 11.94 -12.54
N VAL A 104 7.59 12.26 -12.98
CA VAL A 104 7.27 12.48 -14.40
C VAL A 104 8.03 13.70 -14.93
N SER A 105 8.05 14.80 -14.17
CA SER A 105 8.75 16.03 -14.51
C SER A 105 10.27 15.85 -14.64
N ASP A 106 10.86 15.05 -13.75
CA ASP A 106 12.30 14.73 -13.77
C ASP A 106 12.68 13.72 -14.88
N GLY A 107 11.71 13.19 -15.63
CA GLY A 107 11.92 12.13 -16.60
C GLY A 107 12.42 10.82 -15.96
N PHE A 108 12.06 10.58 -14.71
CA PHE A 108 12.52 9.40 -13.97
C PHE A 108 11.84 8.13 -14.48
N VAL A 109 12.64 7.16 -14.91
CA VAL A 109 12.13 5.88 -15.41
C VAL A 109 12.04 4.88 -14.29
N GLY A 110 10.82 4.48 -13.95
CA GLY A 110 10.51 3.53 -12.89
C GLY A 110 9.04 3.62 -12.53
N GLY A 111 8.57 2.73 -11.68
CA GLY A 111 7.18 2.74 -11.20
C GLY A 111 6.99 1.91 -9.94
N CYS A 112 5.94 2.21 -9.20
CA CYS A 112 5.44 1.38 -8.12
C CYS A 112 3.92 1.42 -8.05
N THR A 113 3.33 0.44 -7.39
CA THR A 113 1.96 0.50 -6.91
C THR A 113 1.96 1.04 -5.48
N LEU A 114 0.83 1.46 -4.98
CA LEU A 114 0.68 1.97 -3.61
C LEU A 114 -0.72 1.67 -3.09
N ALA A 115 -0.81 1.16 -1.87
CA ALA A 115 -2.02 1.21 -1.07
C ALA A 115 -1.72 1.97 0.23
N ALA A 116 -2.51 2.99 0.53
CA ALA A 116 -2.39 3.79 1.73
C ALA A 116 -3.75 3.88 2.43
N VAL A 117 -3.77 3.52 3.70
CA VAL A 117 -4.96 3.49 4.56
C VAL A 117 -4.84 4.60 5.58
N GLU A 118 -5.81 5.50 5.58
CA GLU A 118 -5.93 6.55 6.59
C GLU A 118 -7.01 6.16 7.60
N ILE A 119 -6.65 6.15 8.88
CA ILE A 119 -7.55 5.86 10.00
C ILE A 119 -7.63 7.11 10.88
N VAL A 120 -8.79 7.75 10.89
CA VAL A 120 -9.03 8.94 11.71
C VAL A 120 -10.40 8.84 12.39
N ARG A 121 -10.42 9.06 13.70
CA ARG A 121 -11.67 9.05 14.50
C ARG A 121 -12.56 7.81 14.27
N GLY A 122 -11.93 6.65 14.09
CA GLY A 122 -12.62 5.38 13.85
C GLY A 122 -13.18 5.20 12.44
N GLN A 123 -12.81 6.05 11.50
CA GLN A 123 -13.11 5.88 10.08
C GLN A 123 -11.87 5.50 9.30
N VAL A 124 -12.03 4.62 8.34
CA VAL A 124 -11.01 4.21 7.38
C VAL A 124 -11.34 4.76 6.02
N VAL A 125 -10.35 5.36 5.38
CA VAL A 125 -10.36 5.69 3.94
C VAL A 125 -9.12 5.08 3.31
N VAL A 126 -9.29 4.46 2.16
CA VAL A 126 -8.19 3.86 1.39
C VAL A 126 -7.94 4.66 0.13
N HIS A 127 -6.67 4.97 -0.13
CA HIS A 127 -6.19 5.56 -1.38
C HIS A 127 -5.23 4.58 -2.03
N HIS A 128 -5.47 4.20 -3.28
CA HIS A 128 -4.55 3.28 -3.93
C HIS A 128 -4.28 3.61 -5.41
N VAL A 129 -3.14 3.12 -5.87
CA VAL A 129 -2.63 3.21 -7.24
C VAL A 129 -2.04 1.84 -7.60
N GLY A 130 -2.56 1.20 -8.63
CA GLY A 130 -2.06 -0.11 -9.07
C GLY A 130 -2.78 -1.28 -8.43
N ASP A 131 -2.10 -2.38 -8.24
CA ASP A 131 -2.64 -3.64 -7.71
C ASP A 131 -2.27 -3.91 -6.24
N ALA A 132 -1.48 -3.03 -5.61
CA ALA A 132 -1.42 -2.98 -4.15
C ALA A 132 -2.81 -2.65 -3.60
N GLY A 133 -3.24 -3.35 -2.55
CA GLY A 133 -4.61 -3.24 -2.08
C GLY A 133 -4.77 -3.25 -0.56
N ALA A 134 -5.99 -2.94 -0.13
CA ALA A 134 -6.41 -2.97 1.25
C ALA A 134 -7.74 -3.73 1.40
N LEU A 135 -7.89 -4.37 2.55
CA LEU A 135 -9.06 -5.13 2.93
C LEU A 135 -9.46 -4.76 4.36
N VAL A 136 -10.73 -4.46 4.57
CA VAL A 136 -11.30 -4.30 5.93
C VAL A 136 -12.27 -5.45 6.18
N VAL A 137 -12.03 -6.19 7.25
CA VAL A 137 -12.81 -7.37 7.62
C VAL A 137 -13.32 -7.21 9.04
N SER A 138 -14.60 -7.53 9.25
CA SER A 138 -15.18 -7.54 10.60
C SER A 138 -14.67 -8.74 11.41
N ASP A 139 -14.86 -8.70 12.73
CA ASP A 139 -14.59 -9.81 13.64
C ASP A 139 -15.34 -11.12 13.27
N ALA A 140 -16.48 -10.99 12.58
CA ALA A 140 -17.25 -12.09 12.03
C ALA A 140 -16.75 -12.61 10.68
N GLY A 141 -15.62 -12.06 10.14
CA GLY A 141 -15.05 -12.44 8.85
C GLY A 141 -15.81 -11.88 7.64
N VAL A 142 -16.65 -10.85 7.84
CA VAL A 142 -17.36 -10.20 6.73
C VAL A 142 -16.50 -9.09 6.13
N VAL A 143 -16.27 -9.14 4.83
CA VAL A 143 -15.57 -8.08 4.09
C VAL A 143 -16.42 -6.82 4.07
N ARG A 144 -15.88 -5.71 4.57
CA ARG A 144 -16.54 -4.40 4.65
C ARG A 144 -16.00 -3.43 3.61
N LEU A 145 -14.74 -3.59 3.23
CA LEU A 145 -14.10 -2.87 2.14
C LEU A 145 -13.05 -3.79 1.53
N GLN A 146 -12.97 -3.77 0.21
CA GLN A 146 -11.88 -4.38 -0.56
C GLN A 146 -11.59 -3.48 -1.75
N THR A 147 -10.33 -3.12 -1.97
CA THR A 147 -9.91 -2.41 -3.16
C THR A 147 -9.97 -3.31 -4.40
N VAL A 148 -10.27 -2.73 -5.55
CA VAL A 148 -10.20 -3.44 -6.84
C VAL A 148 -8.84 -3.15 -7.48
N PRO A 149 -8.00 -4.18 -7.73
CA PRO A 149 -6.70 -3.97 -8.34
C PRO A 149 -6.81 -3.29 -9.71
N HIS A 150 -5.99 -2.28 -9.97
CA HIS A 150 -5.90 -1.63 -11.28
C HIS A 150 -5.13 -2.54 -12.25
N SER A 151 -5.77 -3.62 -12.64
CA SER A 151 -5.24 -4.62 -13.56
C SER A 151 -6.38 -5.22 -14.40
N PRO A 152 -6.09 -5.77 -15.60
CA PRO A 152 -7.11 -6.47 -16.38
C PRO A 152 -7.76 -7.62 -15.60
N VAL A 153 -6.98 -8.34 -14.80
CA VAL A 153 -7.46 -9.47 -13.99
C VAL A 153 -8.32 -8.97 -12.85
N GLY A 154 -7.89 -7.95 -12.10
CA GLY A 154 -8.69 -7.35 -11.02
C GLY A 154 -10.03 -6.81 -11.50
N HIS A 155 -10.05 -6.17 -12.68
CA HIS A 155 -11.31 -5.74 -13.31
C HIS A 155 -12.23 -6.93 -13.64
N ALA A 156 -11.67 -8.01 -14.23
CA ALA A 156 -12.43 -9.18 -14.58
C ALA A 156 -12.98 -9.92 -13.34
N GLU A 157 -12.23 -9.99 -12.25
CA GLU A 157 -12.73 -10.54 -10.98
C GLU A 157 -13.88 -9.71 -10.40
N ALA A 158 -13.74 -8.39 -10.39
CA ALA A 158 -14.73 -7.50 -9.79
C ALA A 158 -16.01 -7.36 -10.61
N HIS A 159 -15.94 -7.42 -11.95
CA HIS A 159 -17.04 -7.02 -12.84
C HIS A 159 -17.48 -8.08 -13.86
N GLU A 160 -16.62 -9.05 -14.17
CA GLU A 160 -16.90 -10.05 -15.22
C GLU A 160 -17.09 -11.47 -14.67
N GLY A 161 -16.97 -11.63 -13.34
CA GLY A 161 -17.16 -12.92 -12.67
C GLY A 161 -16.03 -13.91 -12.85
N LEU A 162 -14.81 -13.41 -13.11
CA LEU A 162 -13.63 -14.27 -13.12
C LEU A 162 -13.41 -14.84 -11.72
N ALA A 163 -13.37 -16.17 -11.60
CA ALA A 163 -13.11 -16.80 -10.31
C ALA A 163 -11.66 -16.59 -9.87
N GLU A 164 -11.43 -16.38 -8.57
CA GLU A 164 -10.11 -16.18 -7.97
C GLU A 164 -9.09 -17.26 -8.40
N ALA A 165 -9.49 -18.53 -8.39
CA ALA A 165 -8.61 -19.62 -8.82
C ALA A 165 -8.15 -19.51 -10.29
N ALA A 166 -8.99 -18.91 -11.16
CA ALA A 166 -8.64 -18.65 -12.56
C ALA A 166 -7.75 -17.39 -12.68
N ALA A 167 -7.98 -16.38 -11.85
CA ALA A 167 -7.17 -15.17 -11.76
C ALA A 167 -5.70 -15.49 -11.42
N LEU A 168 -5.45 -16.38 -10.47
CA LEU A 168 -4.11 -16.80 -10.05
C LEU A 168 -3.28 -17.42 -11.17
N SER A 169 -3.91 -18.05 -12.17
CA SER A 169 -3.26 -18.66 -13.34
C SER A 169 -3.40 -17.84 -14.62
N HIS A 170 -4.03 -16.67 -14.56
CA HIS A 170 -4.30 -15.88 -15.75
C HIS A 170 -3.00 -15.35 -16.41
N PRO A 171 -2.89 -15.39 -17.76
CA PRO A 171 -1.69 -14.92 -18.46
C PRO A 171 -1.32 -13.46 -18.15
N GLN A 172 -2.32 -12.61 -17.90
CA GLN A 172 -2.14 -11.19 -17.59
C GLN A 172 -2.11 -10.86 -16.08
N ARG A 173 -1.96 -11.85 -15.19
CA ARG A 173 -1.95 -11.61 -13.73
C ARG A 173 -0.84 -10.68 -13.24
N HIS A 174 0.17 -10.44 -14.07
CA HIS A 174 1.29 -9.53 -13.76
C HIS A 174 1.18 -8.17 -14.45
N VAL A 175 0.06 -7.89 -15.11
CA VAL A 175 -0.16 -6.64 -15.82
C VAL A 175 -0.81 -5.65 -14.88
N VAL A 176 -0.13 -4.52 -14.66
CA VAL A 176 -0.63 -3.38 -13.89
C VAL A 176 -1.04 -2.28 -14.86
N SER A 177 -2.24 -1.73 -14.71
CA SER A 177 -2.81 -0.70 -15.60
C SER A 177 -2.58 0.73 -15.12
N ASN A 178 -2.22 0.91 -13.85
CA ASN A 178 -2.03 2.20 -13.20
C ASN A 178 -0.86 2.11 -12.21
N MET A 179 0.03 3.12 -12.23
CA MET A 179 1.22 3.12 -11.38
C MET A 179 1.69 4.55 -11.08
N ILE A 180 2.34 4.76 -9.95
CA ILE A 180 3.13 5.96 -9.66
C ILE A 180 4.36 5.96 -10.59
N GLY A 181 4.69 7.12 -11.14
CA GLY A 181 5.72 7.30 -12.18
C GLY A 181 5.17 7.35 -13.60
N ASN A 182 3.86 7.53 -13.76
CA ASN A 182 3.19 7.64 -15.05
C ASN A 182 2.40 8.94 -15.14
N ASP A 183 2.42 9.60 -16.31
CA ASP A 183 1.70 10.84 -16.59
C ASP A 183 0.16 10.68 -16.58
N ARG A 184 -0.34 9.45 -16.69
CA ARG A 184 -1.76 9.11 -16.64
C ARG A 184 -2.16 8.44 -15.33
N MET A 185 -1.33 8.54 -14.30
CA MET A 185 -1.64 8.02 -12.98
C MET A 185 -2.93 8.64 -12.41
N TRP A 186 -3.76 7.82 -11.78
CA TRP A 186 -4.90 8.28 -10.99
C TRP A 186 -4.91 7.60 -9.63
N ILE A 187 -5.48 8.29 -8.65
CA ILE A 187 -5.66 7.78 -7.29
C ILE A 187 -7.12 7.35 -7.15
N GLU A 188 -7.35 6.09 -6.82
CA GLU A 188 -8.66 5.64 -6.41
C GLU A 188 -8.81 5.82 -4.90
N THR A 189 -9.93 6.42 -4.49
CA THR A 189 -10.24 6.70 -3.08
C THR A 189 -11.54 6.02 -2.71
N SER A 190 -11.51 5.20 -1.67
CA SER A 190 -12.69 4.50 -1.19
C SER A 190 -13.69 5.45 -0.51
N ALA A 191 -14.95 5.02 -0.45
CA ALA A 191 -15.87 5.61 0.52
C ALA A 191 -15.38 5.34 1.96
N PRO A 192 -15.63 6.25 2.92
CA PRO A 192 -15.28 6.04 4.32
C PRO A 192 -16.02 4.83 4.91
N VAL A 193 -15.30 3.99 5.65
CA VAL A 193 -15.85 2.86 6.41
C VAL A 193 -15.65 3.11 7.89
N THR A 194 -16.73 3.07 8.69
CA THR A 194 -16.64 3.20 10.13
C THR A 194 -16.18 1.89 10.73
N LEU A 195 -15.05 1.89 11.43
CA LEU A 195 -14.55 0.72 12.15
C LEU A 195 -15.42 0.41 13.37
N GLN A 196 -15.58 -0.88 13.63
CA GLN A 196 -16.16 -1.42 14.86
C GLN A 196 -15.05 -2.11 15.67
N PRO A 197 -15.22 -2.27 16.99
CA PRO A 197 -14.30 -3.07 17.77
C PRO A 197 -14.13 -4.48 17.18
N GLY A 198 -12.88 -4.90 16.96
CA GLY A 198 -12.55 -6.20 16.37
C GLY A 198 -12.45 -6.20 14.84
N ASP A 199 -12.76 -5.11 14.15
CA ASP A 199 -12.46 -4.98 12.72
C ASP A 199 -10.94 -4.97 12.48
N THR A 200 -10.54 -5.58 11.39
CA THR A 200 -9.13 -5.67 10.94
C THR A 200 -9.00 -5.24 9.50
#